data_325cdec2874953a06e8a94eb20c47c9f
#
_entry.id   325cdec2874953a06e8a94eb20c47c9f
#
_cell.length_a   1.000
_cell.length_b   1.000
_cell.length_c   1.000
_cell.angle_alpha   90.00
_cell.angle_beta   90.00
_cell.angle_gamma   90.00
#
_symmetry.space_group_name_H-M   'P 1'
#
loop_
_entity.id
_entity.type
_entity.pdbx_description
1 polymer ?
#
loop_
_entity_poly.entity_id
_entity_poly.type
_entity_poly.pdbx_seq_one_letter_code
_entity_poly.pdbx_strand_id
1 'polypeptide(L)'
;MSNDATIHVHEGAVTHGVHHDGDGHHHHKQSFITKYNFTQDHKTIAKQFLITGIIWAVIGALFSVLFRLQLGFPDQTFPFLETIFGKWAKGGKIEPEFYYALITMHGTILVFFVLTAGLSGTFANLLIPLQVGARDMASPLMNMLSYWFFFLASIIMMASLFIETGPASGGWTSYPPLSALKQASIGSKAGVDMWIISMALFIVSQLLAGLNYISTILNMRTKGMSMTRMPLTIWGLFFTAILGVLSFPVLLSGAILLLFDRNMGTSFYLSDIYVAGQIMPNEGGSAILYQHLFWFLGHPEVYIIILPAMGMVSEIMSVNSRKPIFGYMAMIGSLFAICILAFLVWAHHMFVTGMNPFLGSVFVLLTLLIAIPSAIKVFNWLTTLWRGNIRFTPAMLFCIGFVSLFISGGLTGIWLGNSTIDIHVHDTYFVIAHFHIVMGVSAFFGMFAGVNHWYPKMFGRYLNSTMGYIHFWVTLAGAYLIFWPMHYMGLAGVPRRYLDLSIWSSFNKFSDLNKMISVVTIVVFAVNLMFVFNFFYSIFKGRKVRSLNPWGASTLEWTTPINPGHGNWEGDIPEVHRWPYDYGKDGREFIPQTEAVKPGEIKH
;
A
#
# COMPACT_ATOMS: atom_id res chain seq x y z
N MET A 1 29.52 -66.03 42.77
CA MET A 1 30.51 -65.14 43.34
C MET A 1 30.06 -63.72 43.09
N SER A 2 29.58 -63.15 44.15
CA SER A 2 29.04 -61.82 44.35
C SER A 2 30.08 -60.73 44.13
N ASN A 3 29.66 -59.57 43.71
CA ASN A 3 30.12 -58.35 44.30
C ASN A 3 29.10 -57.21 44.03
N ASP A 4 28.39 -56.90 45.11
CA ASP A 4 27.65 -55.68 45.31
C ASP A 4 28.60 -54.50 45.38
N ALA A 5 28.23 -53.37 44.71
CA ALA A 5 28.77 -52.07 44.95
C ALA A 5 27.65 -51.10 45.24
N THR A 6 27.39 -50.87 46.50
CA THR A 6 26.55 -49.84 47.08
C THR A 6 27.14 -48.48 46.85
N ILE A 7 26.39 -47.58 46.20
CA ILE A 7 26.70 -46.16 46.09
C ILE A 7 25.98 -45.42 47.22
N HIS A 8 26.74 -44.81 48.13
CA HIS A 8 26.25 -43.89 49.15
C HIS A 8 25.86 -42.55 48.53
N VAL A 9 24.61 -42.16 48.73
CA VAL A 9 24.13 -40.80 48.44
C VAL A 9 24.42 -39.94 49.67
N HIS A 10 25.27 -38.93 49.52
CA HIS A 10 25.42 -37.87 50.53
C HIS A 10 24.36 -36.77 50.24
N GLU A 11 23.43 -36.62 51.16
CA GLU A 11 22.62 -35.42 51.27
C GLU A 11 23.48 -34.27 51.82
N GLY A 12 23.72 -33.29 50.95
CA GLY A 12 24.30 -31.99 51.34
C GLY A 12 23.31 -30.89 50.96
N ALA A 13 22.53 -30.43 51.93
CA ALA A 13 21.67 -29.26 51.78
C ALA A 13 22.55 -28.01 51.61
N VAL A 14 22.58 -27.46 50.39
CA VAL A 14 23.13 -26.13 50.10
C VAL A 14 21.97 -25.17 49.97
N THR A 15 21.72 -24.40 51.00
CA THR A 15 20.84 -23.22 50.98
C THR A 15 21.54 -22.13 50.16
N HIS A 16 21.19 -21.99 48.88
CA HIS A 16 21.53 -20.81 48.12
C HIS A 16 20.56 -19.69 48.47
N GLY A 17 21.06 -18.70 49.20
CA GLY A 17 20.40 -17.43 49.39
C GLY A 17 20.21 -16.78 48.03
N VAL A 18 18.95 -16.49 47.69
CA VAL A 18 18.60 -15.67 46.53
C VAL A 18 18.99 -14.24 46.85
N HIS A 19 20.18 -13.82 46.39
CA HIS A 19 20.49 -12.41 46.28
C HIS A 19 19.57 -11.83 45.19
N HIS A 20 18.57 -11.08 45.57
CA HIS A 20 17.93 -10.10 44.69
C HIS A 20 18.95 -8.99 44.44
N ASP A 21 19.81 -9.19 43.42
CA ASP A 21 20.50 -8.07 42.82
C ASP A 21 19.43 -7.24 42.10
N GLY A 22 19.17 -6.07 42.68
CA GLY A 22 18.38 -5.05 42.02
C GLY A 22 19.08 -4.61 40.73
N ASP A 23 18.69 -5.19 39.60
CA ASP A 23 19.07 -4.69 38.29
C ASP A 23 18.51 -3.29 38.12
N GLY A 24 19.26 -2.32 38.62
CA GLY A 24 19.15 -0.95 38.21
C GLY A 24 19.39 -0.90 36.68
N HIS A 25 18.35 -0.92 35.90
CA HIS A 25 18.43 -0.60 34.50
C HIS A 25 19.07 0.79 34.37
N HIS A 26 20.39 0.84 34.26
CA HIS A 26 21.10 2.00 33.76
C HIS A 26 20.59 2.26 32.34
N HIS A 27 19.62 3.16 32.21
CA HIS A 27 19.23 3.75 30.93
C HIS A 27 20.48 4.49 30.39
N HIS A 28 21.36 3.76 29.68
CA HIS A 28 22.36 4.39 28.85
C HIS A 28 21.60 5.36 27.93
N LYS A 29 21.92 6.64 28.02
CA LYS A 29 21.36 7.65 27.12
C LYS A 29 21.72 7.24 25.69
N GLN A 30 20.76 6.64 24.99
CA GLN A 30 20.93 6.27 23.57
C GLN A 30 21.27 7.53 22.78
N SER A 31 22.24 7.45 21.88
CA SER A 31 22.55 8.52 20.95
C SER A 31 21.32 8.85 20.09
N PHE A 32 21.24 10.07 19.55
CA PHE A 32 20.18 10.44 18.60
C PHE A 32 20.09 9.45 17.44
N ILE A 33 21.24 9.02 16.92
CA ILE A 33 21.35 8.09 15.79
C ILE A 33 20.74 6.73 16.16
N THR A 34 21.09 6.16 17.32
CA THR A 34 20.56 4.86 17.75
C THR A 34 19.06 4.93 18.09
N LYS A 35 18.62 6.05 18.66
CA LYS A 35 17.22 6.21 19.08
C LYS A 35 16.26 6.45 17.93
N TYR A 36 16.66 7.19 16.89
CA TYR A 36 15.75 7.64 15.83
C TYR A 36 16.10 7.12 14.44
N ASN A 37 17.37 6.87 14.13
CA ASN A 37 17.77 6.41 12.80
C ASN A 37 17.82 4.88 12.75
N PHE A 38 18.69 4.25 13.54
CA PHE A 38 18.83 2.78 13.61
C PHE A 38 18.04 2.20 14.80
N THR A 39 16.82 2.66 14.95
CA THR A 39 15.90 2.21 15.99
C THR A 39 15.38 0.80 15.69
N GLN A 40 15.16 0.02 16.75
CA GLN A 40 14.47 -1.26 16.67
C GLN A 40 13.02 -1.17 17.19
N ASP A 41 12.59 -0.02 17.71
CA ASP A 41 11.22 0.19 18.18
C ASP A 41 10.24 0.31 16.99
N HIS A 42 9.29 -0.59 16.96
CA HIS A 42 8.31 -0.70 15.86
C HIS A 42 7.52 0.59 15.60
N LYS A 43 7.23 1.39 16.63
CA LYS A 43 6.48 2.66 16.50
C LYS A 43 7.31 3.75 15.84
N THR A 44 8.61 3.77 16.12
CA THR A 44 9.54 4.72 15.49
C THR A 44 9.76 4.34 14.03
N ILE A 45 9.90 3.03 13.73
CA ILE A 45 9.98 2.51 12.37
C ILE A 45 8.70 2.82 11.58
N ALA A 46 7.52 2.68 12.20
CA ALA A 46 6.25 3.08 11.60
C ALA A 46 6.23 4.56 11.17
N LYS A 47 6.76 5.45 12.03
CA LYS A 47 6.87 6.88 11.70
C LYS A 47 7.89 7.15 10.60
N GLN A 48 9.00 6.40 10.55
CA GLN A 48 9.98 6.49 9.46
C GLN A 48 9.34 6.13 8.11
N PHE A 49 8.61 5.00 8.02
CA PHE A 49 7.85 4.64 6.82
C PHE A 49 6.82 5.71 6.44
N LEU A 50 6.08 6.24 7.42
CA LEU A 50 5.05 7.25 7.19
C LEU A 50 5.64 8.55 6.62
N ILE A 51 6.69 9.08 7.23
CA ILE A 51 7.31 10.34 6.80
C ILE A 51 7.94 10.18 5.42
N THR A 52 8.67 9.08 5.19
CA THR A 52 9.25 8.78 3.87
C THR A 52 8.15 8.60 2.83
N GLY A 53 7.06 7.89 3.16
CA GLY A 53 5.90 7.72 2.30
C GLY A 53 5.20 9.05 1.95
N ILE A 54 5.05 9.96 2.91
CA ILE A 54 4.48 11.31 2.66
C ILE A 54 5.36 12.11 1.68
N ILE A 55 6.67 12.09 1.87
CA ILE A 55 7.61 12.78 0.95
C ILE A 55 7.45 12.23 -0.47
N TRP A 56 7.45 10.91 -0.62
CA TRP A 56 7.27 10.27 -1.92
C TRP A 56 5.88 10.49 -2.51
N ALA A 57 4.84 10.57 -1.68
CA ALA A 57 3.48 10.89 -2.14
C ALA A 57 3.41 12.29 -2.76
N VAL A 58 4.07 13.28 -2.14
CA VAL A 58 4.15 14.64 -2.69
C VAL A 58 4.90 14.65 -4.02
N ILE A 59 6.06 13.98 -4.11
CA ILE A 59 6.87 13.90 -5.34
C ILE A 59 6.10 13.19 -6.46
N GLY A 60 5.53 12.02 -6.18
CA GLY A 60 4.78 11.26 -7.17
C GLY A 60 3.51 11.98 -7.64
N ALA A 61 2.80 12.68 -6.75
CA ALA A 61 1.66 13.49 -7.10
C ALA A 61 2.07 14.74 -7.92
N LEU A 62 3.19 15.38 -7.58
CA LEU A 62 3.73 16.51 -8.37
C LEU A 62 4.03 16.08 -9.82
N PHE A 63 4.57 14.88 -10.03
CA PHE A 63 4.80 14.37 -11.39
C PHE A 63 3.49 14.26 -12.18
N SER A 64 2.38 13.89 -11.53
CA SER A 64 1.07 13.88 -12.18
C SER A 64 0.59 15.28 -12.56
N VAL A 65 0.83 16.29 -11.74
CA VAL A 65 0.51 17.68 -12.08
C VAL A 65 1.31 18.12 -13.31
N LEU A 66 2.61 17.79 -13.36
CA LEU A 66 3.48 18.18 -14.48
C LEU A 66 3.01 17.56 -15.81
N PHE A 67 2.81 16.26 -15.88
CA PHE A 67 2.33 15.68 -17.14
C PHE A 67 0.89 16.06 -17.47
N ARG A 68 0.05 16.40 -16.48
CA ARG A 68 -1.31 16.93 -16.73
C ARG A 68 -1.30 18.35 -17.29
N LEU A 69 -0.30 19.18 -16.98
CA LEU A 69 -0.13 20.46 -17.67
C LEU A 69 0.05 20.26 -19.16
N GLN A 70 0.91 19.32 -19.59
CA GLN A 70 1.12 19.02 -21.01
C GLN A 70 -0.15 18.47 -21.68
N LEU A 71 -0.88 17.55 -21.03
CA LEU A 71 -2.10 16.95 -21.59
C LEU A 71 -3.28 17.92 -21.66
N GLY A 72 -3.41 18.83 -20.70
CA GLY A 72 -4.51 19.80 -20.64
C GLY A 72 -4.26 21.03 -21.48
N PHE A 73 -3.00 21.40 -21.69
CA PHE A 73 -2.59 22.64 -22.35
C PHE A 73 -1.44 22.41 -23.34
N PRO A 74 -1.62 21.55 -24.37
CA PRO A 74 -0.54 21.13 -25.26
C PRO A 74 0.06 22.30 -26.08
N ASP A 75 -0.74 23.34 -26.35
CA ASP A 75 -0.30 24.50 -27.12
C ASP A 75 0.32 25.61 -26.27
N GLN A 76 0.21 25.51 -24.93
CA GLN A 76 0.76 26.53 -24.04
C GLN A 76 2.20 26.23 -23.65
N THR A 77 2.97 27.30 -23.43
CA THR A 77 4.33 27.25 -22.91
C THR A 77 4.35 27.74 -21.46
N PHE A 78 5.14 27.06 -20.63
CA PHE A 78 5.31 27.40 -19.22
C PHE A 78 6.79 27.69 -18.94
N PRO A 79 7.27 28.94 -19.03
CA PRO A 79 8.70 29.28 -18.93
C PRO A 79 9.36 28.77 -17.65
N PHE A 80 8.63 28.67 -16.54
CA PHE A 80 9.16 28.11 -15.29
C PHE A 80 9.61 26.66 -15.42
N LEU A 81 9.02 25.87 -16.34
CA LEU A 81 9.43 24.48 -16.56
C LEU A 81 10.85 24.40 -17.11
N GLU A 82 11.20 25.27 -18.07
CA GLU A 82 12.57 25.33 -18.60
C GLU A 82 13.58 25.78 -17.55
N THR A 83 13.20 26.75 -16.70
CA THR A 83 14.05 27.22 -15.60
C THR A 83 14.37 26.08 -14.60
N ILE A 84 13.41 25.18 -14.33
CA ILE A 84 13.57 24.10 -13.34
C ILE A 84 14.21 22.85 -13.98
N PHE A 85 13.76 22.48 -15.19
CA PHE A 85 14.11 21.19 -15.81
C PHE A 85 15.11 21.31 -16.99
N GLY A 86 15.45 22.53 -17.39
CA GLY A 86 16.46 22.78 -18.45
C GLY A 86 16.14 22.05 -19.76
N LYS A 87 17.07 21.18 -20.18
CA LYS A 87 16.96 20.41 -21.44
C LYS A 87 15.72 19.52 -21.56
N TRP A 88 15.08 19.20 -20.43
CA TRP A 88 13.88 18.33 -20.37
C TRP A 88 12.56 19.10 -20.60
N ALA A 89 12.62 20.44 -20.67
CA ALA A 89 11.45 21.28 -20.89
C ALA A 89 11.79 22.51 -21.75
N LYS A 90 12.43 22.30 -22.91
CA LYS A 90 12.86 23.36 -23.83
C LYS A 90 11.68 24.20 -24.31
N GLY A 91 11.87 25.52 -24.31
CA GLY A 91 10.83 26.45 -24.69
C GLY A 91 9.60 26.44 -23.77
N GLY A 92 9.75 25.91 -22.56
CA GLY A 92 8.66 25.80 -21.58
C GLY A 92 7.63 24.71 -21.89
N LYS A 93 7.95 23.76 -22.77
CA LYS A 93 7.16 22.54 -23.04
C LYS A 93 7.92 21.30 -22.57
N ILE A 94 7.19 20.32 -22.04
CA ILE A 94 7.77 19.06 -21.58
C ILE A 94 8.18 18.23 -22.80
N GLU A 95 9.47 17.84 -22.86
CA GLU A 95 10.00 16.96 -23.91
C GLU A 95 9.38 15.55 -23.80
N PRO A 96 9.19 14.83 -24.94
CA PRO A 96 8.53 13.52 -24.94
C PRO A 96 9.16 12.49 -23.99
N GLU A 97 10.49 12.39 -23.97
CA GLU A 97 11.21 11.48 -23.11
C GLU A 97 10.96 11.78 -21.62
N PHE A 98 10.92 13.07 -21.28
CA PHE A 98 10.66 13.48 -19.91
C PHE A 98 9.20 13.23 -19.52
N TYR A 99 8.25 13.43 -20.43
CA TYR A 99 6.86 13.09 -20.21
C TYR A 99 6.68 11.60 -19.86
N TYR A 100 7.30 10.70 -20.63
CA TYR A 100 7.26 9.27 -20.36
C TYR A 100 7.96 8.89 -19.05
N ALA A 101 9.04 9.58 -18.73
CA ALA A 101 9.72 9.42 -17.45
C ALA A 101 8.82 9.86 -16.27
N LEU A 102 8.13 10.98 -16.37
CA LEU A 102 7.20 11.45 -15.35
C LEU A 102 6.07 10.44 -15.10
N ILE A 103 5.48 9.87 -16.15
CA ILE A 103 4.44 8.83 -16.02
C ILE A 103 5.00 7.58 -15.36
N THR A 104 6.19 7.13 -15.79
CA THR A 104 6.84 5.93 -15.25
C THR A 104 7.13 6.08 -13.77
N MET A 105 7.72 7.21 -13.39
CA MET A 105 8.09 7.50 -12.01
C MET A 105 6.87 7.75 -11.13
N HIS A 106 5.83 8.44 -11.63
CA HIS A 106 4.55 8.59 -10.93
C HIS A 106 3.97 7.22 -10.55
N GLY A 107 3.83 6.32 -11.52
CA GLY A 107 3.29 4.98 -11.29
C GLY A 107 4.14 4.17 -10.31
N THR A 108 5.45 4.08 -10.55
CA THR A 108 6.39 3.33 -9.69
C THR A 108 6.39 3.83 -8.25
N ILE A 109 6.49 5.15 -8.07
CA ILE A 109 6.57 5.76 -6.74
C ILE A 109 5.27 5.57 -5.97
N LEU A 110 4.12 5.88 -6.58
CA LEU A 110 2.86 5.81 -5.86
C LEU A 110 2.42 4.38 -5.55
N VAL A 111 2.67 3.42 -6.45
CA VAL A 111 2.35 2.00 -6.22
C VAL A 111 3.27 1.42 -5.15
N PHE A 112 4.57 1.41 -5.38
CA PHE A 112 5.51 0.66 -4.55
C PHE A 112 5.98 1.44 -3.31
N PHE A 113 6.42 2.69 -3.47
CA PHE A 113 7.02 3.43 -2.36
C PHE A 113 5.99 4.06 -1.42
N VAL A 114 4.82 4.44 -1.94
CA VAL A 114 3.78 5.08 -1.12
C VAL A 114 2.73 4.09 -0.64
N LEU A 115 2.02 3.45 -1.55
CA LEU A 115 0.90 2.59 -1.16
C LEU A 115 1.37 1.25 -0.58
N THR A 116 2.35 0.59 -1.18
CA THR A 116 2.85 -0.69 -0.66
C THR A 116 3.70 -0.48 0.59
N ALA A 117 4.85 0.17 0.51
CA ALA A 117 5.72 0.34 1.66
C ALA A 117 5.21 1.38 2.65
N GLY A 118 4.78 2.56 2.18
CA GLY A 118 4.32 3.65 3.04
C GLY A 118 3.08 3.28 3.83
N LEU A 119 2.03 2.75 3.19
CA LEU A 119 0.80 2.35 3.86
C LEU A 119 1.00 1.11 4.74
N SER A 120 1.44 -0.02 4.14
CA SER A 120 1.62 -1.26 4.89
C SER A 120 2.72 -1.14 5.94
N GLY A 121 3.87 -0.57 5.60
CA GLY A 121 4.99 -0.38 6.52
C GLY A 121 4.64 0.49 7.71
N THR A 122 3.85 1.55 7.52
CA THR A 122 3.36 2.40 8.61
C THR A 122 2.41 1.65 9.53
N PHE A 123 1.30 1.16 8.98
CA PHE A 123 0.23 0.62 9.81
C PHE A 123 0.53 -0.78 10.32
N ALA A 124 1.25 -1.61 9.58
CA ALA A 124 1.69 -2.91 10.08
C ALA A 124 2.63 -2.73 11.27
N ASN A 125 3.66 -1.88 11.14
CA ASN A 125 4.58 -1.61 12.24
C ASN A 125 3.90 -0.98 13.44
N LEU A 126 2.95 -0.06 13.23
CA LEU A 126 2.24 0.54 14.35
C LEU A 126 1.29 -0.45 15.03
N LEU A 127 0.43 -1.12 14.24
CA LEU A 127 -0.76 -1.78 14.75
C LEU A 127 -0.57 -3.26 15.08
N ILE A 128 0.29 -3.99 14.36
CA ILE A 128 0.44 -5.43 14.61
C ILE A 128 0.80 -5.68 16.08
N PRO A 129 1.91 -5.14 16.64
CA PRO A 129 2.23 -5.40 18.04
C PRO A 129 1.16 -4.88 19.01
N LEU A 130 0.59 -3.69 18.73
CA LEU A 130 -0.40 -3.09 19.62
C LEU A 130 -1.72 -3.85 19.64
N GLN A 131 -2.19 -4.35 18.49
CA GLN A 131 -3.48 -5.03 18.38
C GLN A 131 -3.43 -6.52 18.70
N VAL A 132 -2.27 -7.18 18.52
CA VAL A 132 -2.13 -8.59 18.93
C VAL A 132 -1.66 -8.75 20.37
N GLY A 133 -1.20 -7.66 21.01
CA GLY A 133 -0.66 -7.68 22.35
C GLY A 133 0.76 -8.20 22.41
N ALA A 134 1.66 -7.65 21.58
CA ALA A 134 3.09 -7.92 21.61
C ALA A 134 3.87 -6.68 22.07
N ARG A 135 5.02 -6.88 22.72
CA ARG A 135 5.88 -5.78 23.14
C ARG A 135 6.61 -5.13 21.96
N ASP A 136 6.96 -5.91 20.95
CA ASP A 136 7.59 -5.47 19.69
C ASP A 136 7.31 -6.51 18.60
N MET A 137 7.87 -6.31 17.40
CA MET A 137 7.87 -7.30 16.32
C MET A 137 8.70 -8.54 16.71
N ALA A 138 8.43 -9.67 16.06
CA ALA A 138 9.15 -10.93 16.31
C ALA A 138 10.66 -10.80 16.13
N SER A 139 11.11 -10.02 15.15
CA SER A 139 12.51 -9.67 14.93
C SER A 139 12.68 -8.16 14.76
N PRO A 140 13.00 -7.41 15.83
CA PRO A 140 13.23 -5.97 15.75
C PRO A 140 14.36 -5.59 14.78
N LEU A 141 15.40 -6.44 14.65
CA LEU A 141 16.49 -6.23 13.71
C LEU A 141 16.03 -6.33 12.26
N MET A 142 15.27 -7.39 11.91
CA MET A 142 14.70 -7.52 10.55
C MET A 142 13.78 -6.34 10.24
N ASN A 143 13.04 -5.86 11.23
CA ASN A 143 12.16 -4.72 11.09
C ASN A 143 12.95 -3.44 10.73
N MET A 144 14.01 -3.16 11.46
CA MET A 144 14.91 -2.04 11.16
C MET A 144 15.54 -2.18 9.77
N LEU A 145 16.04 -3.37 9.42
CA LEU A 145 16.66 -3.64 8.11
C LEU A 145 15.64 -3.46 6.98
N SER A 146 14.38 -3.86 7.16
CA SER A 146 13.33 -3.66 6.15
C SER A 146 13.17 -2.18 5.81
N TYR A 147 13.16 -1.29 6.79
CA TYR A 147 13.11 0.15 6.54
C TYR A 147 14.37 0.65 5.80
N TRP A 148 15.57 0.21 6.18
CA TRP A 148 16.80 0.70 5.57
C TRP A 148 16.99 0.21 4.13
N PHE A 149 16.58 -1.02 3.79
CA PHE A 149 16.51 -1.47 2.39
C PHE A 149 15.52 -0.66 1.57
N PHE A 150 14.34 -0.34 2.13
CA PHE A 150 13.37 0.54 1.50
C PHE A 150 13.95 1.95 1.29
N PHE A 151 14.59 2.51 2.30
CA PHE A 151 15.19 3.85 2.22
C PHE A 151 16.32 3.91 1.18
N LEU A 152 17.18 2.90 1.13
CA LEU A 152 18.23 2.79 0.11
C LEU A 152 17.63 2.67 -1.29
N ALA A 153 16.62 1.83 -1.47
CA ALA A 153 15.88 1.73 -2.73
C ALA A 153 15.34 3.09 -3.18
N SER A 154 14.78 3.85 -2.22
CA SER A 154 14.24 5.18 -2.49
C SER A 154 15.31 6.20 -2.88
N ILE A 155 16.51 6.15 -2.29
CA ILE A 155 17.64 6.99 -2.68
C ILE A 155 18.08 6.70 -4.11
N ILE A 156 18.21 5.42 -4.49
CA ILE A 156 18.61 5.03 -5.86
C ILE A 156 17.55 5.49 -6.87
N MET A 157 16.26 5.33 -6.54
CA MET A 157 15.16 5.81 -7.38
C MET A 157 15.21 7.34 -7.53
N MET A 158 15.47 8.08 -6.47
CA MET A 158 15.65 9.53 -6.52
C MET A 158 16.87 9.92 -7.37
N ALA A 159 18.00 9.26 -7.17
CA ALA A 159 19.22 9.54 -7.91
C ALA A 159 19.03 9.35 -9.43
N SER A 160 18.17 8.42 -9.85
CA SER A 160 17.88 8.20 -11.27
C SER A 160 17.27 9.43 -11.98
N LEU A 161 16.63 10.33 -11.23
CA LEU A 161 16.07 11.58 -11.79
C LEU A 161 17.15 12.58 -12.22
N PHE A 162 18.36 12.47 -11.67
CA PHE A 162 19.44 13.45 -11.86
C PHE A 162 20.57 12.97 -12.78
N ILE A 163 20.49 11.73 -13.29
CA ILE A 163 21.50 11.23 -14.24
C ILE A 163 21.32 11.86 -15.61
N GLU A 164 22.42 11.99 -16.37
CA GLU A 164 22.44 12.67 -17.67
C GLU A 164 21.48 12.01 -18.69
N THR A 165 21.37 10.68 -18.65
CA THR A 165 20.53 9.90 -19.57
C THR A 165 19.05 9.88 -19.17
N GLY A 166 18.69 10.50 -18.07
CA GLY A 166 17.32 10.53 -17.53
C GLY A 166 16.87 9.24 -16.84
N PRO A 167 15.77 9.32 -16.08
CA PRO A 167 15.17 8.18 -15.40
C PRO A 167 14.50 7.21 -16.37
N ALA A 168 14.09 6.04 -15.87
CA ALA A 168 13.33 5.06 -16.65
C ALA A 168 12.05 5.69 -17.25
N SER A 169 11.80 5.40 -18.54
CA SER A 169 10.69 6.00 -19.31
C SER A 169 9.77 4.97 -19.99
N GLY A 170 10.00 3.66 -19.77
CA GLY A 170 9.23 2.56 -20.39
C GLY A 170 7.90 2.22 -19.71
N GLY A 171 7.41 3.06 -18.80
CA GLY A 171 6.25 2.77 -17.95
C GLY A 171 6.63 1.97 -16.71
N TRP A 172 5.77 1.98 -15.69
CA TRP A 172 6.00 1.30 -14.40
C TRP A 172 6.09 -0.22 -14.50
N THR A 173 5.59 -0.80 -15.61
CA THR A 173 5.65 -2.24 -15.90
C THR A 173 6.99 -2.65 -16.54
N SER A 174 7.72 -1.69 -17.12
CA SER A 174 9.06 -1.90 -17.72
C SER A 174 9.14 -3.09 -18.68
N TYR A 175 8.25 -3.17 -19.68
CA TYR A 175 8.17 -4.30 -20.60
C TYR A 175 9.35 -4.38 -21.57
N PRO A 176 9.98 -5.57 -21.74
CA PRO A 176 10.77 -5.89 -22.92
C PRO A 176 9.90 -5.89 -24.20
N PRO A 177 10.48 -5.59 -25.36
CA PRO A 177 11.89 -5.35 -25.61
C PRO A 177 12.38 -3.95 -25.25
N LEU A 178 11.49 -2.96 -25.05
CA LEU A 178 11.86 -1.57 -24.77
C LEU A 178 12.80 -1.44 -23.55
N SER A 179 12.50 -2.12 -22.45
CA SER A 179 13.32 -2.07 -21.24
C SER A 179 14.60 -2.89 -21.33
N ALA A 180 14.65 -3.92 -22.19
CA ALA A 180 15.82 -4.79 -22.36
C ALA A 180 16.90 -4.17 -23.25
N LEU A 181 16.53 -3.24 -24.13
CA LEU A 181 17.44 -2.61 -25.09
C LEU A 181 17.93 -1.25 -24.59
N LYS A 182 19.24 -1.10 -24.35
CA LYS A 182 19.83 0.17 -23.90
C LYS A 182 19.72 1.29 -24.95
N GLN A 183 19.54 0.93 -26.21
CA GLN A 183 19.45 1.84 -27.36
C GLN A 183 18.01 2.30 -27.64
N ALA A 184 17.01 1.70 -27.03
CA ALA A 184 15.60 1.91 -27.37
C ALA A 184 15.11 3.34 -27.13
N SER A 185 15.56 3.97 -26.04
CA SER A 185 15.24 5.36 -25.71
C SER A 185 16.32 5.96 -24.81
N ILE A 186 16.29 7.28 -24.62
CA ILE A 186 17.26 7.98 -23.77
C ILE A 186 17.23 7.40 -22.35
N GLY A 187 16.05 7.28 -21.72
CA GLY A 187 15.89 6.71 -20.39
C GLY A 187 16.17 5.20 -20.29
N SER A 188 16.36 4.50 -21.41
CA SER A 188 16.64 3.05 -21.42
C SER A 188 18.07 2.68 -21.00
N LYS A 189 18.97 3.64 -20.84
CA LYS A 189 20.35 3.41 -20.38
C LYS A 189 20.40 3.15 -18.87
N ALA A 190 21.26 3.87 -18.16
CA ALA A 190 21.44 3.71 -16.72
C ALA A 190 20.16 3.93 -15.89
N GLY A 191 19.20 4.72 -16.40
CA GLY A 191 17.93 4.96 -15.70
C GLY A 191 17.12 3.71 -15.45
N VAL A 192 17.03 2.80 -16.43
CA VAL A 192 16.35 1.51 -16.25
C VAL A 192 17.14 0.59 -15.33
N ASP A 193 18.48 0.55 -15.43
CA ASP A 193 19.29 -0.26 -14.51
C ASP A 193 19.10 0.19 -13.05
N MET A 194 19.10 1.50 -12.80
CA MET A 194 18.81 2.05 -11.47
C MET A 194 17.40 1.74 -10.99
N TRP A 195 16.41 1.80 -11.88
CA TRP A 195 15.03 1.41 -11.58
C TRP A 195 14.96 -0.07 -11.15
N ILE A 196 15.60 -0.98 -11.90
CA ILE A 196 15.62 -2.42 -11.59
C ILE A 196 16.31 -2.69 -10.25
N ILE A 197 17.47 -2.06 -9.99
CA ILE A 197 18.21 -2.22 -8.73
C ILE A 197 17.39 -1.68 -7.55
N SER A 198 16.78 -0.52 -7.73
CA SER A 198 15.89 0.05 -6.71
C SER A 198 14.72 -0.87 -6.40
N MET A 199 14.07 -1.43 -7.42
CA MET A 199 12.98 -2.39 -7.24
C MET A 199 13.46 -3.69 -6.57
N ALA A 200 14.63 -4.19 -6.89
CA ALA A 200 15.20 -5.38 -6.23
C ALA A 200 15.42 -5.13 -4.71
N LEU A 201 15.99 -4.00 -4.34
CA LEU A 201 16.16 -3.61 -2.93
C LEU A 201 14.82 -3.40 -2.21
N PHE A 202 13.85 -2.79 -2.90
CA PHE A 202 12.48 -2.66 -2.40
C PHE A 202 11.86 -4.03 -2.11
N ILE A 203 12.02 -5.00 -3.01
CA ILE A 203 11.51 -6.37 -2.81
C ILE A 203 12.16 -7.02 -1.60
N VAL A 204 13.47 -6.90 -1.42
CA VAL A 204 14.17 -7.41 -0.23
C VAL A 204 13.58 -6.79 1.05
N SER A 205 13.33 -5.48 1.06
CA SER A 205 12.66 -4.79 2.16
C SER A 205 11.31 -5.42 2.50
N GLN A 206 10.46 -5.61 1.49
CA GLN A 206 9.09 -6.12 1.69
C GLN A 206 9.08 -7.60 2.13
N LEU A 207 10.04 -8.40 1.69
CA LEU A 207 10.20 -9.80 2.14
C LEU A 207 10.59 -9.85 3.63
N LEU A 208 11.56 -9.03 4.06
CA LEU A 208 11.94 -8.94 5.47
C LEU A 208 10.76 -8.49 6.35
N ALA A 209 10.02 -7.46 5.90
CA ALA A 209 8.85 -6.96 6.59
C ALA A 209 7.73 -8.02 6.65
N GLY A 210 7.38 -8.64 5.52
CA GLY A 210 6.30 -9.63 5.44
C GLY A 210 6.54 -10.84 6.31
N LEU A 211 7.74 -11.42 6.30
CA LEU A 211 8.12 -12.54 7.17
C LEU A 211 8.01 -12.17 8.64
N ASN A 212 8.42 -10.96 9.00
CA ASN A 212 8.36 -10.48 10.37
C ASN A 212 6.90 -10.26 10.83
N TYR A 213 6.03 -9.71 9.96
CA TYR A 213 4.61 -9.53 10.25
C TYR A 213 3.91 -10.87 10.48
N ILE A 214 4.12 -11.85 9.59
CA ILE A 214 3.56 -13.20 9.72
C ILE A 214 4.01 -13.84 11.04
N SER A 215 5.32 -13.79 11.34
CA SER A 215 5.88 -14.37 12.56
C SER A 215 5.32 -13.71 13.82
N THR A 216 5.17 -12.39 13.83
CA THR A 216 4.59 -11.65 14.96
C THR A 216 3.14 -12.02 15.19
N ILE A 217 2.32 -12.02 14.13
CA ILE A 217 0.89 -12.34 14.21
C ILE A 217 0.66 -13.78 14.67
N LEU A 218 1.45 -14.74 14.18
CA LEU A 218 1.25 -16.14 14.52
C LEU A 218 1.76 -16.51 15.91
N ASN A 219 2.89 -15.94 16.35
CA ASN A 219 3.62 -16.45 17.52
C ASN A 219 3.55 -15.53 18.75
N MET A 220 3.23 -14.23 18.59
CA MET A 220 3.39 -13.27 19.68
C MET A 220 2.06 -12.70 20.20
N ARG A 221 0.93 -13.31 19.88
CA ARG A 221 -0.37 -12.88 20.43
C ARG A 221 -0.41 -13.04 21.94
N THR A 222 -0.96 -12.02 22.63
CA THR A 222 -1.20 -12.11 24.08
C THR A 222 -2.17 -13.21 24.43
N LYS A 223 -2.15 -13.62 25.71
CA LYS A 223 -3.07 -14.64 26.25
C LYS A 223 -4.53 -14.27 25.95
N GLY A 224 -5.28 -15.25 25.45
CA GLY A 224 -6.68 -15.07 25.04
C GLY A 224 -6.90 -14.47 23.65
N MET A 225 -5.90 -13.93 22.97
CA MET A 225 -5.99 -13.42 21.60
C MET A 225 -5.96 -14.58 20.59
N SER A 226 -7.09 -15.26 20.41
CA SER A 226 -7.25 -16.26 19.34
C SER A 226 -7.36 -15.59 17.97
N MET A 227 -7.22 -16.38 16.89
CA MET A 227 -7.37 -15.88 15.51
C MET A 227 -8.75 -15.19 15.32
N THR A 228 -9.82 -15.75 15.86
CA THR A 228 -11.18 -15.20 15.76
C THR A 228 -11.42 -13.98 16.66
N ARG A 229 -10.44 -13.58 17.46
CA ARG A 229 -10.48 -12.35 18.28
C ARG A 229 -9.56 -11.25 17.73
N MET A 230 -8.89 -11.48 16.61
CA MET A 230 -8.07 -10.44 15.97
C MET A 230 -8.95 -9.41 15.26
N PRO A 231 -8.61 -8.10 15.32
CA PRO A 231 -9.23 -7.07 14.49
C PRO A 231 -9.08 -7.34 12.99
N LEU A 232 -10.01 -6.86 12.17
CA LEU A 232 -9.95 -7.00 10.70
C LEU A 232 -8.75 -6.28 10.09
N THR A 233 -8.23 -5.25 10.75
CA THR A 233 -6.97 -4.60 10.38
C THR A 233 -5.83 -5.62 10.35
N ILE A 234 -5.71 -6.46 11.40
CA ILE A 234 -4.67 -7.50 11.47
C ILE A 234 -4.88 -8.56 10.40
N TRP A 235 -6.12 -8.95 10.11
CA TRP A 235 -6.41 -9.88 9.02
C TRP A 235 -6.02 -9.31 7.65
N GLY A 236 -6.33 -8.03 7.39
CA GLY A 236 -5.90 -7.34 6.18
C GLY A 236 -4.38 -7.34 6.01
N LEU A 237 -3.66 -6.96 7.07
CA LEU A 237 -2.19 -6.94 7.09
C LEU A 237 -1.57 -8.34 6.98
N PHE A 238 -2.19 -9.35 7.59
CA PHE A 238 -1.74 -10.74 7.54
C PHE A 238 -1.80 -11.31 6.12
N PHE A 239 -2.93 -11.17 5.44
CA PHE A 239 -3.06 -11.63 4.06
C PHE A 239 -2.20 -10.81 3.09
N THR A 240 -2.02 -9.52 3.33
CA THR A 240 -1.05 -8.69 2.60
C THR A 240 0.36 -9.24 2.71
N ALA A 241 0.80 -9.60 3.91
CA ALA A 241 2.13 -10.16 4.12
C ALA A 241 2.30 -11.53 3.41
N ILE A 242 1.28 -12.39 3.43
CA ILE A 242 1.28 -13.68 2.71
C ILE A 242 1.40 -13.44 1.20
N LEU A 243 0.57 -12.54 0.64
CA LEU A 243 0.63 -12.19 -0.79
C LEU A 243 2.04 -11.71 -1.17
N GLY A 244 2.61 -10.80 -0.38
CA GLY A 244 3.93 -10.25 -0.65
C GLY A 244 5.04 -11.31 -0.60
N VAL A 245 5.09 -12.12 0.44
CA VAL A 245 6.13 -13.16 0.59
C VAL A 245 6.09 -14.17 -0.56
N LEU A 246 4.92 -14.48 -1.10
CA LEU A 246 4.79 -15.45 -2.18
C LEU A 246 4.99 -14.86 -3.57
N SER A 247 4.68 -13.58 -3.80
CA SER A 247 4.71 -12.96 -5.14
C SER A 247 5.97 -12.11 -5.42
N PHE A 248 6.52 -11.42 -4.44
CA PHE A 248 7.72 -10.59 -4.62
C PHE A 248 8.95 -11.37 -5.13
N PRO A 249 9.25 -12.61 -4.70
CA PRO A 249 10.37 -13.37 -5.24
C PRO A 249 10.28 -13.61 -6.73
N VAL A 250 9.06 -13.76 -7.28
CA VAL A 250 8.83 -13.97 -8.72
C VAL A 250 9.20 -12.71 -9.52
N LEU A 251 8.80 -11.52 -9.04
CA LEU A 251 9.23 -10.28 -9.68
C LEU A 251 10.74 -10.06 -9.55
N LEU A 252 11.33 -10.42 -8.39
CA LEU A 252 12.79 -10.31 -8.20
C LEU A 252 13.54 -11.15 -9.23
N SER A 253 13.10 -12.39 -9.49
CA SER A 253 13.69 -13.23 -10.53
C SER A 253 13.55 -12.59 -11.92
N GLY A 254 12.37 -12.04 -12.23
CA GLY A 254 12.15 -11.29 -13.47
C GLY A 254 13.07 -10.09 -13.64
N ALA A 255 13.28 -9.33 -12.58
CA ALA A 255 14.16 -8.17 -12.55
C ALA A 255 15.65 -8.57 -12.75
N ILE A 256 16.10 -9.65 -12.11
CA ILE A 256 17.48 -10.16 -12.27
C ILE A 256 17.73 -10.64 -13.71
N LEU A 257 16.81 -11.40 -14.30
CA LEU A 257 16.91 -11.85 -15.68
C LEU A 257 16.96 -10.66 -16.65
N LEU A 258 16.17 -9.59 -16.38
CA LEU A 258 16.21 -8.37 -17.18
C LEU A 258 17.58 -7.66 -17.07
N LEU A 259 18.19 -7.61 -15.88
CA LEU A 259 19.55 -7.08 -15.72
C LEU A 259 20.58 -7.88 -16.52
N PHE A 260 20.43 -9.20 -16.60
CA PHE A 260 21.32 -10.06 -17.39
C PHE A 260 21.17 -9.77 -18.88
N ASP A 261 19.96 -9.69 -19.41
CA ASP A 261 19.71 -9.31 -20.80
C ASP A 261 20.34 -7.94 -21.14
N ARG A 262 20.24 -6.99 -20.22
CA ARG A 262 20.75 -5.65 -20.42
C ARG A 262 22.27 -5.52 -20.33
N ASN A 263 22.94 -6.33 -19.51
CA ASN A 263 24.32 -6.09 -19.12
C ASN A 263 25.27 -7.28 -19.40
N MET A 264 24.74 -8.49 -19.61
CA MET A 264 25.54 -9.72 -19.80
C MET A 264 25.35 -10.36 -21.18
N GLY A 265 24.52 -9.76 -22.05
CA GLY A 265 24.28 -10.27 -23.40
C GLY A 265 23.45 -11.57 -23.44
N THR A 266 22.67 -11.84 -22.43
CA THR A 266 21.68 -12.92 -22.46
C THR A 266 20.42 -12.48 -23.21
N SER A 267 19.54 -13.42 -23.56
CA SER A 267 18.31 -13.14 -24.30
C SER A 267 17.08 -13.85 -23.70
N PHE A 268 16.90 -13.78 -22.38
CA PHE A 268 15.73 -14.36 -21.72
C PHE A 268 14.40 -13.78 -22.22
N TYR A 269 14.40 -12.47 -22.53
CA TYR A 269 13.21 -11.71 -22.94
C TYR A 269 13.29 -11.18 -24.37
N LEU A 270 14.38 -11.44 -25.09
CA LEU A 270 14.62 -10.97 -26.42
C LEU A 270 14.54 -12.14 -27.42
N SER A 271 13.67 -12.01 -28.40
CA SER A 271 13.66 -12.79 -29.65
C SER A 271 14.24 -11.95 -30.76
N ASP A 272 14.28 -12.45 -31.98
CA ASP A 272 14.65 -11.64 -33.15
C ASP A 272 13.80 -10.36 -33.21
N ILE A 273 14.45 -9.22 -33.23
CA ILE A 273 13.82 -7.91 -33.20
C ILE A 273 14.23 -7.10 -34.41
N TYR A 274 13.26 -6.42 -35.03
CA TYR A 274 13.52 -5.46 -36.11
C TYR A 274 13.62 -4.05 -35.50
N VAL A 275 14.82 -3.45 -35.62
CA VAL A 275 15.06 -2.06 -35.22
C VAL A 275 15.46 -1.27 -36.45
N ALA A 276 14.70 -0.25 -36.82
CA ALA A 276 14.93 0.59 -38.00
C ALA A 276 15.12 -0.23 -39.29
N GLY A 277 14.39 -1.31 -39.47
CA GLY A 277 14.43 -2.19 -40.63
C GLY A 277 15.58 -3.20 -40.65
N GLN A 278 16.40 -3.26 -39.59
CA GLN A 278 17.48 -4.25 -39.46
C GLN A 278 17.10 -5.30 -38.41
N ILE A 279 17.42 -6.56 -38.71
CA ILE A 279 17.25 -7.66 -37.73
C ILE A 279 18.35 -7.54 -36.68
N MET A 280 17.98 -7.47 -35.43
CA MET A 280 18.84 -7.74 -34.27
C MET A 280 18.58 -9.19 -33.86
N PRO A 281 19.45 -10.13 -34.24
CA PRO A 281 19.25 -11.54 -33.93
C PRO A 281 19.46 -11.78 -32.44
N ASN A 282 18.52 -12.49 -31.83
CA ASN A 282 18.57 -12.95 -30.44
C ASN A 282 18.08 -14.40 -30.39
N GLU A 283 18.71 -15.22 -29.57
CA GLU A 283 18.38 -16.64 -29.51
C GLU A 283 17.40 -16.95 -28.39
N GLY A 284 16.18 -17.34 -28.75
CA GLY A 284 15.30 -18.15 -27.92
C GLY A 284 14.52 -17.47 -26.80
N GLY A 285 14.57 -16.15 -26.65
CA GLY A 285 13.86 -15.43 -25.59
C GLY A 285 12.40 -15.10 -25.92
N SER A 286 11.66 -14.64 -24.92
CA SER A 286 10.27 -14.19 -25.08
C SER A 286 9.90 -13.04 -24.16
N ALA A 287 9.46 -11.92 -24.71
CA ALA A 287 8.92 -10.79 -23.94
C ALA A 287 7.68 -11.17 -23.11
N ILE A 288 6.92 -12.18 -23.55
CA ILE A 288 5.75 -12.70 -22.81
C ILE A 288 6.17 -13.33 -21.48
N LEU A 289 7.35 -13.97 -21.42
CA LEU A 289 7.87 -14.53 -20.17
C LEU A 289 8.00 -13.43 -19.09
N TYR A 290 8.55 -12.25 -19.47
CA TYR A 290 8.61 -11.13 -18.52
C TYR A 290 7.22 -10.71 -18.06
N GLN A 291 6.25 -10.61 -18.95
CA GLN A 291 4.89 -10.22 -18.59
C GLN A 291 4.25 -11.20 -17.60
N HIS A 292 4.46 -12.50 -17.75
CA HIS A 292 4.01 -13.49 -16.77
C HIS A 292 4.67 -13.30 -15.40
N LEU A 293 6.01 -13.15 -15.36
CA LEU A 293 6.74 -12.93 -14.11
C LEU A 293 6.35 -11.61 -13.44
N PHE A 294 6.14 -10.55 -14.23
CA PHE A 294 5.71 -9.26 -13.72
C PHE A 294 4.29 -9.34 -13.15
N TRP A 295 3.32 -9.87 -13.90
CA TRP A 295 1.92 -9.86 -13.50
C TRP A 295 1.59 -10.89 -12.43
N PHE A 296 2.40 -11.93 -12.27
CA PHE A 296 2.28 -12.83 -11.12
C PHE A 296 2.46 -12.10 -9.78
N LEU A 297 3.23 -11.01 -9.75
CA LEU A 297 3.18 -10.03 -8.67
C LEU A 297 2.14 -8.94 -8.96
N GLY A 298 2.10 -8.39 -10.16
CA GLY A 298 1.38 -7.14 -10.45
C GLY A 298 -0.10 -7.19 -10.10
N HIS A 299 -0.76 -8.35 -10.24
CA HIS A 299 -2.13 -8.49 -9.76
C HIS A 299 -2.22 -8.67 -8.24
N PRO A 300 -1.48 -9.60 -7.58
CA PRO A 300 -1.38 -9.60 -6.12
C PRO A 300 -1.00 -8.23 -5.52
N GLU A 301 -0.19 -7.43 -6.19
CA GLU A 301 0.22 -6.10 -5.74
C GLU A 301 -0.96 -5.17 -5.51
N VAL A 302 -1.97 -5.16 -6.39
CA VAL A 302 -3.15 -4.33 -6.19
C VAL A 302 -3.93 -4.73 -4.94
N TYR A 303 -3.89 -6.01 -4.57
CA TYR A 303 -4.47 -6.49 -3.31
C TYR A 303 -3.57 -6.24 -2.11
N ILE A 304 -2.25 -6.32 -2.26
CA ILE A 304 -1.28 -5.91 -1.23
C ILE A 304 -1.54 -4.46 -0.81
N ILE A 305 -1.90 -3.60 -1.76
CA ILE A 305 -2.24 -2.19 -1.52
C ILE A 305 -3.59 -2.04 -0.83
N ILE A 306 -4.64 -2.74 -1.29
CA ILE A 306 -6.01 -2.45 -0.85
C ILE A 306 -6.44 -3.23 0.42
N LEU A 307 -5.90 -4.43 0.67
CA LEU A 307 -6.31 -5.24 1.83
C LEU A 307 -6.05 -4.57 3.18
N PRO A 308 -4.91 -3.90 3.43
CA PRO A 308 -4.71 -3.13 4.66
C PRO A 308 -5.77 -2.06 4.84
N ALA A 309 -6.08 -1.31 3.77
CA ALA A 309 -7.11 -0.29 3.78
C ALA A 309 -8.50 -0.88 4.08
N MET A 310 -8.85 -2.04 3.49
CA MET A 310 -10.10 -2.75 3.79
C MET A 310 -10.22 -3.15 5.26
N GLY A 311 -9.12 -3.60 5.87
CA GLY A 311 -9.06 -3.95 7.28
C GLY A 311 -9.30 -2.73 8.16
N MET A 312 -8.51 -1.66 7.96
CA MET A 312 -8.62 -0.41 8.71
C MET A 312 -9.98 0.25 8.58
N VAL A 313 -10.53 0.33 7.37
CA VAL A 313 -11.86 0.88 7.10
C VAL A 313 -12.92 0.11 7.87
N SER A 314 -12.87 -1.22 7.89
CA SER A 314 -13.82 -2.06 8.64
C SER A 314 -13.82 -1.75 10.13
N GLU A 315 -12.64 -1.58 10.71
CA GLU A 315 -12.47 -1.25 12.13
C GLU A 315 -12.96 0.17 12.45
N ILE A 316 -12.50 1.17 11.69
CA ILE A 316 -12.88 2.57 11.89
C ILE A 316 -14.38 2.78 11.70
N MET A 317 -15.01 2.09 10.75
CA MET A 317 -16.47 2.14 10.56
C MET A 317 -17.21 1.59 11.75
N SER A 318 -16.79 0.45 12.32
CA SER A 318 -17.41 -0.12 13.52
C SER A 318 -17.33 0.84 14.71
N VAL A 319 -16.14 1.40 14.96
CA VAL A 319 -15.93 2.41 16.02
C VAL A 319 -16.84 3.63 15.85
N ASN A 320 -16.91 4.19 14.65
CA ASN A 320 -17.64 5.45 14.41
C ASN A 320 -19.14 5.24 14.15
N SER A 321 -19.59 4.04 13.79
CA SER A 321 -21.02 3.70 13.73
C SER A 321 -21.60 3.23 15.07
N ARG A 322 -20.74 3.01 16.08
CA ARG A 322 -21.12 2.47 17.39
C ARG A 322 -21.85 1.14 17.28
N LYS A 323 -21.42 0.32 16.34
CA LYS A 323 -22.09 -0.91 15.99
C LYS A 323 -21.07 -2.01 15.68
N PRO A 324 -21.31 -3.26 16.08
CA PRO A 324 -20.48 -4.38 15.68
C PRO A 324 -20.35 -4.46 14.16
N ILE A 325 -19.17 -4.83 13.67
CA ILE A 325 -19.00 -5.13 12.24
C ILE A 325 -19.95 -6.26 11.84
N PHE A 326 -20.71 -6.05 10.78
CA PHE A 326 -21.61 -7.10 10.30
C PHE A 326 -20.83 -8.20 9.60
N GLY A 327 -21.15 -9.46 9.92
CA GLY A 327 -20.59 -10.61 9.22
C GLY A 327 -19.07 -10.75 9.36
N TYR A 328 -18.52 -10.63 10.58
CA TYR A 328 -17.08 -10.69 10.84
C TYR A 328 -16.40 -11.91 10.19
N MET A 329 -16.98 -13.12 10.34
CA MET A 329 -16.42 -14.33 9.71
C MET A 329 -16.51 -14.28 8.18
N ALA A 330 -17.59 -13.71 7.61
CA ALA A 330 -17.72 -13.50 6.18
C ALA A 330 -16.70 -12.47 5.66
N MET A 331 -16.37 -11.46 6.45
CA MET A 331 -15.31 -10.49 6.13
C MET A 331 -13.92 -11.16 6.07
N ILE A 332 -13.60 -12.03 7.02
CA ILE A 332 -12.34 -12.82 7.01
C ILE A 332 -12.33 -13.77 5.81
N GLY A 333 -13.42 -14.52 5.62
CA GLY A 333 -13.55 -15.44 4.49
C GLY A 333 -13.40 -14.74 3.13
N SER A 334 -13.93 -13.51 3.02
CA SER A 334 -13.78 -12.69 1.80
C SER A 334 -12.32 -12.25 1.58
N LEU A 335 -11.61 -11.83 2.65
CA LEU A 335 -10.18 -11.49 2.55
C LEU A 335 -9.36 -12.71 2.13
N PHE A 336 -9.63 -13.87 2.70
CA PHE A 336 -8.98 -15.13 2.35
C PHE A 336 -9.25 -15.55 0.90
N ALA A 337 -10.50 -15.49 0.46
CA ALA A 337 -10.88 -15.80 -0.92
C ALA A 337 -10.19 -14.88 -1.93
N ILE A 338 -10.13 -13.56 -1.65
CA ILE A 338 -9.40 -12.60 -2.47
C ILE A 338 -7.91 -12.96 -2.52
N CYS A 339 -7.31 -13.30 -1.37
CA CYS A 339 -5.90 -13.67 -1.29
C CYS A 339 -5.57 -14.88 -2.19
N ILE A 340 -6.40 -15.93 -2.18
CA ILE A 340 -6.19 -17.10 -3.05
C ILE A 340 -6.41 -16.75 -4.52
N LEU A 341 -7.52 -16.10 -4.83
CA LEU A 341 -7.87 -15.76 -6.22
C LEU A 341 -6.82 -14.83 -6.84
N ALA A 342 -6.20 -13.95 -6.06
CA ALA A 342 -5.16 -13.04 -6.54
C ALA A 342 -4.01 -13.76 -7.26
N PHE A 343 -3.68 -15.00 -6.85
CA PHE A 343 -2.65 -15.81 -7.52
C PHE A 343 -3.15 -16.55 -8.77
N LEU A 344 -4.44 -16.54 -9.05
CA LEU A 344 -5.04 -17.33 -10.13
C LEU A 344 -5.51 -16.49 -11.32
N VAL A 345 -5.42 -15.14 -11.22
CA VAL A 345 -6.06 -14.24 -12.17
C VAL A 345 -5.11 -13.31 -12.92
N TRP A 346 -3.80 -13.37 -12.66
CA TRP A 346 -2.83 -12.37 -13.15
C TRP A 346 -2.86 -12.14 -14.67
N ALA A 347 -3.18 -13.16 -15.46
CA ALA A 347 -3.07 -13.05 -16.91
C ALA A 347 -4.27 -12.33 -17.57
N HIS A 348 -5.25 -11.84 -16.81
CA HIS A 348 -6.22 -10.90 -17.38
C HIS A 348 -5.58 -9.57 -17.81
N HIS A 349 -4.40 -9.22 -17.28
CA HIS A 349 -3.59 -8.12 -17.78
C HIS A 349 -2.93 -8.39 -19.13
N MET A 350 -3.11 -9.60 -19.68
CA MET A 350 -2.42 -10.11 -20.86
C MET A 350 -3.38 -10.61 -21.95
N PHE A 351 -4.66 -10.25 -21.93
CA PHE A 351 -5.65 -10.73 -22.91
C PHE A 351 -5.29 -10.39 -24.35
N VAL A 352 -4.60 -9.28 -24.60
CA VAL A 352 -4.20 -8.83 -25.96
C VAL A 352 -2.77 -9.24 -26.35
N THR A 353 -2.10 -10.12 -25.60
CA THR A 353 -0.72 -10.58 -25.92
C THR A 353 -0.67 -11.73 -26.90
N GLY A 354 -1.77 -12.13 -27.50
CA GLY A 354 -1.87 -13.35 -28.32
C GLY A 354 -2.12 -14.63 -27.51
N MET A 355 -2.69 -14.49 -26.33
CA MET A 355 -3.06 -15.63 -25.46
C MET A 355 -4.02 -16.60 -26.17
N ASN A 356 -3.84 -17.91 -25.93
CA ASN A 356 -4.78 -18.93 -26.39
C ASN A 356 -6.20 -18.61 -25.88
N PRO A 357 -7.24 -18.59 -26.73
CA PRO A 357 -8.61 -18.21 -26.37
C PRO A 357 -9.21 -19.06 -25.24
N PHE A 358 -8.90 -20.36 -25.20
CA PHE A 358 -9.34 -21.24 -24.11
C PHE A 358 -8.75 -20.78 -22.76
N LEU A 359 -7.45 -20.53 -22.72
CA LEU A 359 -6.77 -20.04 -21.52
C LEU A 359 -7.30 -18.66 -21.11
N GLY A 360 -7.54 -17.77 -22.09
CA GLY A 360 -8.19 -16.48 -21.86
C GLY A 360 -9.55 -16.64 -21.17
N SER A 361 -10.38 -17.58 -21.63
CA SER A 361 -11.70 -17.86 -21.02
C SER A 361 -11.58 -18.35 -19.57
N VAL A 362 -10.57 -19.16 -19.24
CA VAL A 362 -10.29 -19.58 -17.85
C VAL A 362 -9.95 -18.38 -16.98
N PHE A 363 -9.07 -17.48 -17.45
CA PHE A 363 -8.74 -16.26 -16.70
C PHE A 363 -9.92 -15.30 -16.57
N VAL A 364 -10.80 -15.21 -17.55
CA VAL A 364 -12.08 -14.46 -17.44
C VAL A 364 -12.90 -15.00 -16.28
N LEU A 365 -13.16 -16.31 -16.25
CA LEU A 365 -13.98 -16.95 -15.21
C LEU A 365 -13.40 -16.68 -13.83
N LEU A 366 -12.11 -16.96 -13.64
CA LEU A 366 -11.43 -16.77 -12.35
C LEU A 366 -11.43 -15.31 -11.91
N THR A 367 -11.24 -14.38 -12.84
CA THR A 367 -11.27 -12.94 -12.57
C THR A 367 -12.65 -12.48 -12.11
N LEU A 368 -13.70 -12.92 -12.78
CA LEU A 368 -15.07 -12.55 -12.40
C LEU A 368 -15.49 -13.13 -11.04
N LEU A 369 -14.91 -14.25 -10.62
CA LEU A 369 -15.14 -14.81 -9.28
C LEU A 369 -14.70 -13.88 -8.15
N ILE A 370 -13.71 -12.99 -8.36
CA ILE A 370 -13.27 -12.00 -7.34
C ILE A 370 -14.39 -11.01 -7.00
N ALA A 371 -15.33 -10.77 -7.91
CA ALA A 371 -16.46 -9.89 -7.63
C ALA A 371 -17.31 -10.38 -6.44
N ILE A 372 -17.40 -11.70 -6.22
CA ILE A 372 -18.22 -12.29 -5.15
C ILE A 372 -17.71 -11.90 -3.76
N PRO A 373 -16.46 -12.21 -3.36
CA PRO A 373 -15.94 -11.81 -2.06
C PRO A 373 -15.87 -10.28 -1.90
N SER A 374 -15.64 -9.54 -2.98
CA SER A 374 -15.64 -8.08 -2.97
C SER A 374 -17.05 -7.53 -2.68
N ALA A 375 -18.09 -8.07 -3.29
CA ALA A 375 -19.48 -7.69 -3.05
C ALA A 375 -19.91 -8.02 -1.60
N ILE A 376 -19.52 -9.19 -1.06
CA ILE A 376 -19.79 -9.54 0.34
C ILE A 376 -19.23 -8.47 1.29
N LYS A 377 -18.01 -7.99 1.05
CA LYS A 377 -17.42 -6.92 1.87
C LYS A 377 -18.21 -5.62 1.78
N VAL A 378 -18.59 -5.20 0.58
CA VAL A 378 -19.40 -4.00 0.36
C VAL A 378 -20.73 -4.09 1.12
N PHE A 379 -21.47 -5.18 0.96
CA PHE A 379 -22.74 -5.36 1.67
C PHE A 379 -22.56 -5.38 3.19
N ASN A 380 -21.48 -5.97 3.69
CA ASN A 380 -21.19 -5.99 5.13
C ASN A 380 -20.84 -4.59 5.66
N TRP A 381 -20.12 -3.76 4.92
CA TRP A 381 -19.88 -2.35 5.28
C TRP A 381 -21.18 -1.55 5.30
N LEU A 382 -22.02 -1.66 4.25
CA LEU A 382 -23.31 -0.96 4.20
C LEU A 382 -24.24 -1.41 5.33
N THR A 383 -24.28 -2.71 5.64
CA THR A 383 -25.08 -3.25 6.75
C THR A 383 -24.53 -2.80 8.11
N THR A 384 -23.21 -2.63 8.24
CA THR A 384 -22.61 -2.06 9.47
C THR A 384 -23.03 -0.61 9.66
N LEU A 385 -23.13 0.18 8.59
CA LEU A 385 -23.64 1.55 8.65
C LEU A 385 -25.14 1.64 8.91
N TRP A 386 -25.90 0.69 8.40
CA TRP A 386 -27.35 0.68 8.52
C TRP A 386 -27.82 0.71 9.98
N ARG A 387 -28.62 1.72 10.33
CA ARG A 387 -29.10 1.98 11.70
C ARG A 387 -27.97 2.13 12.74
N GLY A 388 -26.77 2.52 12.32
CA GLY A 388 -25.67 2.88 13.21
C GLY A 388 -25.84 4.30 13.77
N ASN A 389 -25.33 4.55 14.97
CA ASN A 389 -25.19 5.91 15.52
C ASN A 389 -23.89 6.54 15.00
N ILE A 390 -23.93 7.02 13.74
CA ILE A 390 -22.74 7.41 12.98
C ILE A 390 -22.18 8.74 13.47
N ARG A 391 -20.90 8.73 13.82
CA ARG A 391 -20.10 9.94 14.07
C ARG A 391 -19.34 10.29 12.80
N PHE A 392 -19.73 11.39 12.14
CA PHE A 392 -19.10 11.85 10.90
C PHE A 392 -17.76 12.57 11.16
N THR A 393 -16.82 11.87 11.80
CA THR A 393 -15.44 12.33 11.93
C THR A 393 -14.75 12.33 10.57
N PRO A 394 -13.65 13.09 10.36
CA PRO A 394 -12.88 12.99 9.11
C PRO A 394 -12.48 11.54 8.78
N ALA A 395 -12.05 10.74 9.79
CA ALA A 395 -11.75 9.32 9.60
C ALA A 395 -12.92 8.55 9.02
N MET A 396 -14.15 8.75 9.57
CA MET A 396 -15.35 8.08 9.11
C MET A 396 -15.78 8.50 7.70
N LEU A 397 -15.65 9.78 7.38
CA LEU A 397 -15.94 10.27 6.03
C LEU A 397 -15.02 9.63 5.01
N PHE A 398 -13.71 9.54 5.30
CA PHE A 398 -12.78 8.83 4.43
C PHE A 398 -13.13 7.35 4.28
N CYS A 399 -13.66 6.68 5.31
CA CYS A 399 -14.17 5.31 5.19
C CYS A 399 -15.38 5.21 4.26
N ILE A 400 -16.34 6.14 4.38
CA ILE A 400 -17.51 6.20 3.49
C ILE A 400 -17.07 6.47 2.05
N GLY A 401 -16.14 7.41 1.86
CA GLY A 401 -15.55 7.71 0.56
C GLY A 401 -14.80 6.51 -0.04
N PHE A 402 -14.06 5.76 0.79
CA PHE A 402 -13.44 4.50 0.38
C PHE A 402 -14.46 3.51 -0.19
N VAL A 403 -15.57 3.28 0.51
CA VAL A 403 -16.62 2.35 0.03
C VAL A 403 -17.25 2.85 -1.27
N SER A 404 -17.52 4.16 -1.39
CA SER A 404 -18.04 4.77 -2.60
C SER A 404 -17.12 4.54 -3.81
N LEU A 405 -15.83 4.83 -3.66
CA LEU A 405 -14.82 4.65 -4.71
C LEU A 405 -14.60 3.17 -5.03
N PHE A 406 -14.57 2.31 -4.01
CA PHE A 406 -14.40 0.88 -4.20
C PHE A 406 -15.56 0.25 -4.97
N ILE A 407 -16.81 0.67 -4.72
CA ILE A 407 -17.98 0.24 -5.50
C ILE A 407 -17.87 0.73 -6.94
N SER A 408 -17.67 2.03 -7.13
CA SER A 408 -17.64 2.65 -8.47
C SER A 408 -16.54 2.06 -9.36
N GLY A 409 -15.33 1.92 -8.82
CA GLY A 409 -14.21 1.34 -9.56
C GLY A 409 -14.32 -0.19 -9.70
N GLY A 410 -14.87 -0.88 -8.69
CA GLY A 410 -15.06 -2.34 -8.74
C GLY A 410 -16.03 -2.78 -9.83
N LEU A 411 -17.10 -2.02 -10.06
CA LEU A 411 -18.04 -2.30 -11.15
C LEU A 411 -17.38 -2.23 -12.53
N THR A 412 -16.47 -1.28 -12.75
CA THR A 412 -15.72 -1.19 -14.02
C THR A 412 -14.68 -2.30 -14.17
N GLY A 413 -14.25 -2.92 -13.06
CA GLY A 413 -13.41 -4.12 -13.08
C GLY A 413 -14.08 -5.35 -13.68
N ILE A 414 -15.39 -5.48 -13.53
CA ILE A 414 -16.16 -6.56 -14.17
C ILE A 414 -16.09 -6.43 -15.70
N TRP A 415 -16.08 -5.20 -16.21
CA TRP A 415 -15.93 -4.94 -17.65
C TRP A 415 -14.54 -5.33 -18.15
N LEU A 416 -13.47 -4.90 -17.47
CA LEU A 416 -12.08 -5.24 -17.83
C LEU A 416 -11.76 -6.72 -17.60
N GLY A 417 -12.44 -7.37 -16.66
CA GLY A 417 -12.30 -8.81 -16.41
C GLY A 417 -12.89 -9.69 -17.52
N ASN A 418 -13.69 -9.11 -18.41
CA ASN A 418 -14.24 -9.79 -19.57
C ASN A 418 -13.37 -9.52 -20.81
N SER A 419 -12.69 -10.54 -21.34
CA SER A 419 -11.77 -10.42 -22.47
C SER A 419 -12.43 -9.81 -23.72
N THR A 420 -13.71 -10.09 -23.97
CA THR A 420 -14.43 -9.54 -25.12
C THR A 420 -14.55 -8.01 -25.04
N ILE A 421 -14.70 -7.47 -23.84
CA ILE A 421 -14.75 -6.02 -23.62
C ILE A 421 -13.34 -5.46 -23.55
N ASP A 422 -12.42 -6.15 -22.82
CA ASP A 422 -11.06 -5.68 -22.61
C ASP A 422 -10.30 -5.46 -23.92
N ILE A 423 -10.49 -6.31 -24.94
CA ILE A 423 -9.88 -6.13 -26.27
C ILE A 423 -10.12 -4.71 -26.84
N HIS A 424 -11.26 -4.09 -26.54
CA HIS A 424 -11.62 -2.76 -27.05
C HIS A 424 -11.13 -1.61 -26.14
N VAL A 425 -10.95 -1.86 -24.85
CA VAL A 425 -10.60 -0.82 -23.86
C VAL A 425 -9.23 -0.99 -23.24
N HIS A 426 -8.53 -2.08 -23.59
CA HIS A 426 -7.16 -2.32 -23.14
C HIS A 426 -6.23 -1.18 -23.58
N ASP A 427 -5.33 -0.77 -22.69
CA ASP A 427 -4.40 0.35 -22.90
C ASP A 427 -5.06 1.70 -23.29
N THR A 428 -6.34 1.89 -22.93
CA THR A 428 -7.07 3.15 -23.05
C THR A 428 -7.19 3.86 -21.69
N TYR A 429 -7.76 5.07 -21.70
CA TYR A 429 -8.11 5.82 -20.49
C TYR A 429 -9.13 5.10 -19.59
N PHE A 430 -9.86 4.11 -20.10
CA PHE A 430 -10.76 3.28 -19.29
C PHE A 430 -9.99 2.50 -18.21
N VAL A 431 -8.85 1.92 -18.56
CA VAL A 431 -8.00 1.21 -17.61
C VAL A 431 -7.46 2.15 -16.54
N ILE A 432 -7.03 3.38 -16.95
CA ILE A 432 -6.55 4.39 -16.00
C ILE A 432 -7.66 4.78 -15.01
N ALA A 433 -8.85 5.04 -15.51
CA ALA A 433 -10.01 5.39 -14.69
C ALA A 433 -10.32 4.29 -13.67
N HIS A 434 -10.39 3.05 -14.14
CA HIS A 434 -10.68 1.88 -13.30
C HIS A 434 -9.72 1.78 -12.12
N PHE A 435 -8.42 1.58 -12.38
CA PHE A 435 -7.50 1.28 -11.28
C PHE A 435 -7.25 2.48 -10.35
N HIS A 436 -7.37 3.72 -10.85
CA HIS A 436 -7.26 4.88 -9.98
C HIS A 436 -8.44 4.97 -9.01
N ILE A 437 -9.67 4.67 -9.43
CA ILE A 437 -10.82 4.72 -8.55
C ILE A 437 -10.81 3.54 -7.58
N VAL A 438 -10.66 2.29 -8.08
CA VAL A 438 -10.83 1.09 -7.25
C VAL A 438 -9.68 0.86 -6.29
N MET A 439 -8.45 1.20 -6.67
CA MET A 439 -7.25 0.88 -5.90
C MET A 439 -6.49 2.16 -5.52
N GLY A 440 -6.06 2.98 -6.47
CA GLY A 440 -5.20 4.12 -6.23
C GLY A 440 -5.80 5.09 -5.19
N VAL A 441 -6.88 5.77 -5.55
CA VAL A 441 -7.50 6.78 -4.67
C VAL A 441 -8.17 6.14 -3.45
N SER A 442 -8.85 4.97 -3.61
CA SER A 442 -9.50 4.33 -2.48
C SER A 442 -8.48 3.87 -1.41
N ALA A 443 -7.31 3.36 -1.80
CA ALA A 443 -6.26 3.03 -0.82
C ALA A 443 -5.76 4.27 -0.07
N PHE A 444 -5.59 5.41 -0.76
CA PHE A 444 -5.30 6.68 -0.09
C PHE A 444 -6.40 7.09 0.89
N PHE A 445 -7.68 6.88 0.55
CA PHE A 445 -8.79 7.14 1.47
C PHE A 445 -8.69 6.27 2.72
N GLY A 446 -8.35 4.98 2.58
CA GLY A 446 -8.07 4.10 3.70
C GLY A 446 -6.89 4.59 4.55
N MET A 447 -5.81 5.06 3.91
CA MET A 447 -4.65 5.64 4.58
C MET A 447 -5.02 6.93 5.35
N PHE A 448 -5.77 7.84 4.72
CA PHE A 448 -6.22 9.08 5.38
C PHE A 448 -7.15 8.79 6.56
N ALA A 449 -8.05 7.80 6.41
CA ALA A 449 -8.88 7.32 7.52
C ALA A 449 -8.01 6.81 8.68
N GLY A 450 -7.03 5.95 8.39
CA GLY A 450 -6.10 5.39 9.35
C GLY A 450 -5.26 6.47 10.05
N VAL A 451 -4.67 7.39 9.27
CA VAL A 451 -3.89 8.51 9.84
C VAL A 451 -4.77 9.35 10.79
N ASN A 452 -5.99 9.74 10.38
CA ASN A 452 -6.88 10.51 11.24
C ASN A 452 -7.27 9.75 12.51
N HIS A 453 -7.47 8.42 12.42
CA HIS A 453 -7.92 7.60 13.54
C HIS A 453 -6.79 7.33 14.56
N TRP A 454 -5.61 6.90 14.09
CA TRP A 454 -4.48 6.53 14.97
C TRP A 454 -3.48 7.66 15.22
N TYR A 455 -3.69 8.87 14.66
CA TYR A 455 -2.85 10.04 14.95
C TYR A 455 -2.72 10.34 16.47
N PRO A 456 -3.79 10.24 17.29
CA PRO A 456 -3.70 10.34 18.74
C PRO A 456 -2.69 9.37 19.36
N LYS A 457 -2.63 8.13 18.86
CA LYS A 457 -1.72 7.11 19.36
C LYS A 457 -0.27 7.33 18.90
N MET A 458 -0.07 7.88 17.70
CA MET A 458 1.26 8.16 17.14
C MET A 458 1.92 9.38 17.76
N PHE A 459 1.16 10.45 18.03
CA PHE A 459 1.69 11.78 18.35
C PHE A 459 1.09 12.39 19.62
N GLY A 460 0.14 11.75 20.28
CA GLY A 460 -0.55 12.27 21.47
C GLY A 460 -1.39 13.53 21.22
N ARG A 461 -1.75 13.80 19.97
CA ARG A 461 -2.52 14.97 19.54
C ARG A 461 -3.54 14.61 18.48
N TYR A 462 -4.51 15.51 18.24
CA TYR A 462 -5.48 15.39 17.15
C TYR A 462 -5.04 16.21 15.95
N LEU A 463 -5.36 15.74 14.75
CA LEU A 463 -5.34 16.56 13.54
C LEU A 463 -6.42 17.66 13.60
N ASN A 464 -6.23 18.74 12.85
CA ASN A 464 -7.25 19.77 12.70
C ASN A 464 -8.41 19.22 11.86
N SER A 465 -9.60 19.12 12.48
CA SER A 465 -10.79 18.51 11.86
C SER A 465 -11.32 19.34 10.70
N THR A 466 -11.26 20.69 10.77
CA THR A 466 -11.75 21.56 9.69
C THR A 466 -10.97 21.31 8.41
N MET A 467 -9.63 21.26 8.50
CA MET A 467 -8.78 20.89 7.36
C MET A 467 -9.08 19.47 6.89
N GLY A 468 -9.38 18.54 7.82
CA GLY A 468 -9.78 17.18 7.50
C GLY A 468 -11.07 17.10 6.68
N TYR A 469 -12.08 17.90 7.01
CA TYR A 469 -13.33 17.96 6.24
C TYR A 469 -13.13 18.57 4.85
N ILE A 470 -12.38 19.67 4.74
CA ILE A 470 -12.05 20.26 3.42
C ILE A 470 -11.29 19.25 2.57
N HIS A 471 -10.27 18.60 3.14
CA HIS A 471 -9.49 17.58 2.47
C HIS A 471 -10.37 16.45 1.93
N PHE A 472 -11.28 15.93 2.74
CA PHE A 472 -12.18 14.87 2.32
C PHE A 472 -13.07 15.28 1.14
N TRP A 473 -13.83 16.37 1.28
CA TRP A 473 -14.82 16.75 0.28
C TRP A 473 -14.20 17.13 -1.06
N VAL A 474 -13.12 17.90 -1.05
CA VAL A 474 -12.44 18.29 -2.28
C VAL A 474 -11.77 17.11 -2.95
N THR A 475 -11.15 16.20 -2.18
CA THR A 475 -10.49 15.03 -2.74
C THR A 475 -11.51 14.02 -3.30
N LEU A 476 -12.64 13.79 -2.63
CA LEU A 476 -13.70 12.90 -3.12
C LEU A 476 -14.34 13.44 -4.41
N ALA A 477 -14.75 14.70 -4.41
CA ALA A 477 -15.30 15.33 -5.60
C ALA A 477 -14.29 15.33 -6.76
N GLY A 478 -13.04 15.69 -6.46
CA GLY A 478 -11.95 15.69 -7.43
C GLY A 478 -11.65 14.32 -8.00
N ALA A 479 -11.68 13.26 -7.20
CA ALA A 479 -11.50 11.89 -7.67
C ALA A 479 -12.53 11.51 -8.76
N TYR A 480 -13.78 11.83 -8.51
CA TYR A 480 -14.84 11.58 -9.52
C TYR A 480 -14.72 12.50 -10.73
N LEU A 481 -14.40 13.78 -10.55
CA LEU A 481 -14.24 14.73 -11.67
C LEU A 481 -13.03 14.43 -12.53
N ILE A 482 -11.97 13.84 -11.98
CA ILE A 482 -10.77 13.45 -12.73
C ILE A 482 -10.98 12.11 -13.43
N PHE A 483 -11.35 11.07 -12.68
CA PHE A 483 -11.26 9.70 -13.19
C PHE A 483 -12.55 9.19 -13.83
N TRP A 484 -13.72 9.65 -13.41
CA TRP A 484 -14.98 9.20 -14.02
C TRP A 484 -15.10 9.55 -15.50
N PRO A 485 -14.78 10.79 -15.93
CA PRO A 485 -14.77 11.14 -17.35
C PRO A 485 -13.78 10.34 -18.20
N MET A 486 -12.68 9.87 -17.60
CA MET A 486 -11.69 9.06 -18.31
C MET A 486 -12.27 7.72 -18.81
N HIS A 487 -13.35 7.18 -18.18
CA HIS A 487 -14.03 6.00 -18.71
C HIS A 487 -14.65 6.30 -20.08
N TYR A 488 -15.30 7.46 -20.26
CA TYR A 488 -15.87 7.86 -21.54
C TYR A 488 -14.81 8.10 -22.60
N MET A 489 -13.68 8.70 -22.22
CA MET A 489 -12.52 8.84 -23.11
C MET A 489 -12.02 7.46 -23.57
N GLY A 490 -11.89 6.51 -22.64
CA GLY A 490 -11.44 5.15 -22.95
C GLY A 490 -12.41 4.38 -23.84
N LEU A 491 -13.73 4.49 -23.60
CA LEU A 491 -14.76 3.91 -24.49
C LEU A 491 -14.75 4.51 -25.89
N ALA A 492 -14.29 5.75 -26.04
CA ALA A 492 -14.07 6.38 -27.34
C ALA A 492 -12.74 6.01 -27.99
N GLY A 493 -11.96 5.11 -27.38
CA GLY A 493 -10.67 4.62 -27.89
C GLY A 493 -9.48 5.53 -27.61
N VAL A 494 -9.59 6.53 -26.72
CA VAL A 494 -8.45 7.39 -26.38
C VAL A 494 -7.38 6.55 -25.67
N PRO A 495 -6.16 6.41 -26.28
CA PRO A 495 -5.12 5.58 -25.71
C PRO A 495 -4.46 6.26 -24.50
N ARG A 496 -3.97 5.47 -23.55
CA ARG A 496 -3.18 5.96 -22.43
C ARG A 496 -1.74 6.22 -22.83
N ARG A 497 -1.02 7.05 -22.06
CA ARG A 497 0.42 7.34 -22.20
C ARG A 497 0.83 8.16 -23.41
N TYR A 498 -0.08 8.75 -24.16
CA TYR A 498 0.26 9.63 -25.27
C TYR A 498 0.46 11.07 -24.80
N LEU A 499 1.51 11.70 -25.28
CA LEU A 499 1.90 13.07 -24.91
C LEU A 499 0.92 14.11 -25.41
N ASP A 500 0.41 13.91 -26.62
CA ASP A 500 -0.48 14.83 -27.30
C ASP A 500 -1.58 14.04 -28.03
N LEU A 501 -2.84 14.35 -27.71
CA LEU A 501 -4.02 13.74 -28.33
C LEU A 501 -4.54 14.55 -29.51
N SER A 502 -4.07 15.78 -29.70
CA SER A 502 -4.54 16.68 -30.77
C SER A 502 -4.11 16.22 -32.16
N ILE A 503 -3.09 15.34 -32.25
CA ILE A 503 -2.65 14.73 -33.51
C ILE A 503 -3.73 13.87 -34.17
N TRP A 504 -4.75 13.43 -33.41
CA TRP A 504 -5.93 12.73 -33.94
C TRP A 504 -7.16 13.62 -33.87
N SER A 505 -7.66 14.05 -35.00
CA SER A 505 -8.86 14.90 -35.09
C SER A 505 -10.08 14.32 -34.37
N SER A 506 -10.20 12.98 -34.33
CA SER A 506 -11.27 12.27 -33.62
C SER A 506 -11.28 12.51 -32.11
N PHE A 507 -10.13 12.89 -31.52
CA PHE A 507 -9.99 13.12 -30.08
C PHE A 507 -10.04 14.60 -29.68
N ASN A 508 -10.09 15.53 -30.65
CA ASN A 508 -10.18 16.99 -30.37
C ASN A 508 -11.40 17.34 -29.51
N LYS A 509 -12.49 16.58 -29.61
CA LYS A 509 -13.68 16.72 -28.76
C LYS A 509 -13.41 16.56 -27.26
N PHE A 510 -12.28 15.98 -26.86
CA PHE A 510 -11.90 15.78 -25.48
C PHE A 510 -10.94 16.87 -24.94
N SER A 511 -10.56 17.87 -25.74
CA SER A 511 -9.63 18.93 -25.31
C SER A 511 -10.12 19.66 -24.07
N ASP A 512 -11.36 20.12 -24.05
CA ASP A 512 -11.90 20.86 -22.90
C ASP A 512 -12.06 19.96 -21.67
N LEU A 513 -12.39 18.68 -21.89
CA LEU A 513 -12.42 17.69 -20.82
C LEU A 513 -11.02 17.47 -20.21
N ASN A 514 -9.99 17.39 -21.04
CA ASN A 514 -8.60 17.29 -20.56
C ASN A 514 -8.14 18.54 -19.78
N LYS A 515 -8.55 19.73 -20.23
CA LYS A 515 -8.30 20.98 -19.49
C LYS A 515 -8.97 20.94 -18.12
N MET A 516 -10.26 20.57 -18.06
CA MET A 516 -11.00 20.44 -16.81
C MET A 516 -10.32 19.44 -15.86
N ILE A 517 -9.97 18.25 -16.35
CA ILE A 517 -9.27 17.22 -15.55
C ILE A 517 -7.95 17.77 -15.00
N SER A 518 -7.18 18.52 -15.81
CA SER A 518 -5.89 19.09 -15.38
C SER A 518 -6.07 20.16 -14.29
N VAL A 519 -7.03 21.05 -14.44
CA VAL A 519 -7.36 22.06 -13.42
C VAL A 519 -7.79 21.41 -12.11
N VAL A 520 -8.69 20.42 -12.17
CA VAL A 520 -9.15 19.70 -10.97
C VAL A 520 -7.98 18.95 -10.32
N THR A 521 -7.06 18.37 -11.11
CA THR A 521 -5.85 17.71 -10.56
C THR A 521 -4.99 18.69 -9.76
N ILE A 522 -4.80 19.91 -10.24
CA ILE A 522 -4.04 20.94 -9.51
C ILE A 522 -4.74 21.31 -8.20
N VAL A 523 -6.07 21.47 -8.20
CA VAL A 523 -6.85 21.78 -6.99
C VAL A 523 -6.75 20.64 -5.98
N VAL A 524 -6.89 19.39 -6.40
CA VAL A 524 -6.75 18.21 -5.55
C VAL A 524 -5.33 18.13 -4.98
N PHE A 525 -4.31 18.37 -5.79
CA PHE A 525 -2.92 18.41 -5.33
C PHE A 525 -2.71 19.47 -4.24
N ALA A 526 -3.21 20.69 -4.44
CA ALA A 526 -3.11 21.77 -3.45
C ALA A 526 -3.78 21.40 -2.11
N VAL A 527 -4.93 20.74 -2.16
CA VAL A 527 -5.64 20.30 -0.95
C VAL A 527 -4.91 19.11 -0.27
N ASN A 528 -4.25 18.25 -1.03
CA ASN A 528 -3.38 17.21 -0.44
C ASN A 528 -2.12 17.83 0.20
N LEU A 529 -1.57 18.92 -0.34
CA LEU A 529 -0.52 19.67 0.36
C LEU A 529 -1.03 20.30 1.67
N MET A 530 -2.29 20.76 1.70
CA MET A 530 -2.92 21.19 2.96
C MET A 530 -3.02 20.06 3.98
N PHE A 531 -3.28 18.81 3.56
CA PHE A 531 -3.23 17.65 4.46
C PHE A 531 -1.81 17.46 5.01
N VAL A 532 -0.78 17.53 4.17
CA VAL A 532 0.63 17.44 4.61
C VAL A 532 0.96 18.55 5.61
N PHE A 533 0.52 19.78 5.34
CA PHE A 533 0.64 20.89 6.29
C PHE A 533 -0.06 20.58 7.62
N ASN A 534 -1.33 20.13 7.58
CA ASN A 534 -2.09 19.75 8.78
C ASN A 534 -1.37 18.66 9.59
N PHE A 535 -0.81 17.68 8.89
CA PHE A 535 -0.08 16.57 9.51
C PHE A 535 1.10 17.11 10.36
N PHE A 536 2.00 17.89 9.77
CA PHE A 536 3.18 18.39 10.47
C PHE A 536 2.84 19.50 11.49
N TYR A 537 1.93 20.41 11.15
CA TYR A 537 1.45 21.43 12.07
C TYR A 537 0.85 20.84 13.34
N SER A 538 0.07 19.78 13.21
CA SER A 538 -0.62 19.18 14.34
C SER A 538 0.32 18.41 15.27
N ILE A 539 1.51 17.98 14.85
CA ILE A 539 2.55 17.42 15.74
C ILE A 539 2.91 18.43 16.85
N PHE A 540 2.96 19.71 16.51
CA PHE A 540 3.40 20.76 17.43
C PHE A 540 2.22 21.53 18.04
N LYS A 541 1.20 21.86 17.26
CA LYS A 541 0.11 22.77 17.63
C LYS A 541 -1.27 22.09 17.74
N GLY A 542 -1.41 20.83 17.37
CA GLY A 542 -2.67 20.08 17.50
C GLY A 542 -3.16 19.99 18.95
N ARG A 543 -4.48 19.88 19.15
CA ARG A 543 -5.07 19.69 20.47
C ARG A 543 -4.53 18.41 21.11
N LYS A 544 -4.04 18.50 22.35
CA LYS A 544 -3.51 17.33 23.09
C LYS A 544 -4.64 16.33 23.42
N VAL A 545 -4.33 15.07 23.31
CA VAL A 545 -5.20 13.97 23.74
C VAL A 545 -5.13 13.86 25.27
N ARG A 546 -6.28 13.67 25.91
CA ARG A 546 -6.40 13.55 27.38
C ARG A 546 -6.90 12.18 27.82
N SER A 547 -7.47 11.40 26.91
CA SER A 547 -7.99 10.04 27.16
C SER A 547 -7.11 9.00 26.50
N LEU A 548 -6.89 7.86 27.16
CA LEU A 548 -6.20 6.69 26.56
C LEU A 548 -6.97 6.19 25.33
N ASN A 549 -8.29 6.26 25.41
CA ASN A 549 -9.22 5.79 24.38
C ASN A 549 -10.14 6.93 23.93
N PRO A 550 -9.65 7.83 23.04
CA PRO A 550 -10.39 9.03 22.65
C PRO A 550 -11.62 8.73 21.76
N TRP A 551 -11.66 7.55 21.16
CA TRP A 551 -12.72 7.16 20.24
C TRP A 551 -13.78 6.25 20.90
N GLY A 552 -13.49 5.70 22.08
CA GLY A 552 -14.30 4.65 22.70
C GLY A 552 -14.30 3.39 21.84
N ALA A 553 -13.11 2.94 21.46
CA ALA A 553 -12.88 1.72 20.69
C ALA A 553 -12.69 0.51 21.63
N SER A 554 -13.06 -0.68 21.16
CA SER A 554 -12.97 -1.91 21.96
C SER A 554 -11.61 -2.61 21.84
N THR A 555 -10.81 -2.28 20.82
CA THR A 555 -9.57 -2.97 20.46
C THR A 555 -8.40 -2.67 21.41
N LEU A 556 -7.45 -3.61 21.47
CA LEU A 556 -6.42 -3.69 22.51
C LEU A 556 -5.44 -2.51 22.52
N GLU A 557 -5.12 -1.92 21.36
CA GLU A 557 -4.18 -0.79 21.26
C GLU A 557 -4.62 0.45 22.07
N TRP A 558 -5.92 0.56 22.36
CA TRP A 558 -6.45 1.68 23.16
C TRP A 558 -6.30 1.48 24.67
N THR A 559 -5.74 0.36 25.10
CA THR A 559 -5.37 0.12 26.51
C THR A 559 -3.94 0.59 26.83
N THR A 560 -3.12 0.86 25.82
CA THR A 560 -1.75 1.39 26.00
C THR A 560 -1.76 2.86 26.42
N PRO A 561 -0.69 3.39 27.00
CA PRO A 561 -0.52 4.83 27.21
C PRO A 561 -0.77 5.65 25.93
N ILE A 562 -1.09 6.94 26.08
CA ILE A 562 -1.35 7.86 24.94
C ILE A 562 -0.15 7.87 23.97
N ASN A 563 1.06 7.87 24.49
CA ASN A 563 2.29 7.77 23.71
C ASN A 563 3.10 6.59 24.25
N PRO A 564 2.87 5.36 23.75
CA PRO A 564 3.49 4.17 24.31
C PRO A 564 5.02 4.24 24.25
N GLY A 565 5.68 3.98 25.37
CA GLY A 565 7.11 3.77 25.43
C GLY A 565 7.55 2.43 24.81
N HIS A 566 8.82 2.10 24.92
CA HIS A 566 9.33 0.78 24.51
C HIS A 566 8.59 -0.32 25.28
N GLY A 567 8.20 -1.39 24.58
CA GLY A 567 7.43 -2.50 25.17
C GLY A 567 5.92 -2.28 25.32
N ASN A 568 5.39 -1.13 24.89
CA ASN A 568 3.96 -0.79 24.69
C ASN A 568 3.11 -0.67 25.96
N TRP A 569 3.22 -1.58 26.94
CA TRP A 569 2.50 -1.55 28.22
C TRP A 569 3.48 -1.42 29.39
N GLU A 570 3.08 -0.64 30.36
CA GLU A 570 3.74 -0.60 31.68
C GLU A 570 3.25 -1.81 32.48
N GLY A 571 4.12 -2.77 32.80
CA GLY A 571 3.74 -4.02 33.45
C GLY A 571 3.31 -5.12 32.46
N ASP A 572 2.40 -6.00 32.90
CA ASP A 572 1.94 -7.14 32.09
C ASP A 572 1.06 -6.73 30.93
N ILE A 573 1.17 -7.46 29.83
CA ILE A 573 0.29 -7.26 28.67
C ILE A 573 -1.13 -7.77 29.04
N PRO A 574 -2.19 -6.98 28.81
CA PRO A 574 -3.54 -7.40 29.15
C PRO A 574 -3.97 -8.69 28.44
N GLU A 575 -4.71 -9.55 29.17
CA GLU A 575 -5.36 -10.71 28.58
C GLU A 575 -6.62 -10.30 27.81
N VAL A 576 -6.88 -10.98 26.68
CA VAL A 576 -8.05 -10.74 25.83
C VAL A 576 -9.13 -11.78 26.09
N HIS A 577 -10.34 -11.32 26.39
CA HIS A 577 -11.49 -12.16 26.72
C HIS A 577 -12.60 -12.12 25.67
N ARG A 578 -12.65 -11.03 24.85
CA ARG A 578 -13.72 -10.72 23.90
C ARG A 578 -13.22 -10.55 22.49
N TRP A 579 -14.14 -10.59 21.55
CA TRP A 579 -13.87 -10.20 20.17
C TRP A 579 -13.72 -8.66 20.04
N PRO A 580 -13.20 -8.12 18.91
CA PRO A 580 -12.82 -6.70 18.84
C PRO A 580 -13.98 -5.72 18.58
N TYR A 581 -15.24 -6.16 18.53
CA TYR A 581 -16.35 -5.32 18.05
C TYR A 581 -17.57 -5.32 18.95
N ASP A 582 -17.37 -5.31 20.26
CA ASP A 582 -18.47 -5.19 21.24
C ASP A 582 -18.90 -3.72 21.42
N TYR A 583 -19.81 -3.28 20.55
CA TYR A 583 -20.40 -1.94 20.57
C TYR A 583 -21.90 -2.02 20.78
N GLY A 584 -22.48 -1.01 21.52
CA GLY A 584 -23.91 -0.84 21.69
C GLY A 584 -24.59 -1.97 22.48
N LYS A 585 -23.87 -2.63 23.37
CA LYS A 585 -24.37 -3.71 24.22
C LYS A 585 -24.58 -3.22 25.67
N ASP A 586 -25.58 -3.73 26.33
CA ASP A 586 -25.86 -3.49 27.78
C ASP A 586 -25.92 -2.00 28.15
N GLY A 587 -26.44 -1.15 27.26
CA GLY A 587 -26.47 0.30 27.44
C GLY A 587 -25.11 1.01 27.38
N ARG A 588 -24.05 0.29 27.04
CA ARG A 588 -22.69 0.81 26.93
C ARG A 588 -22.32 1.08 25.45
N GLU A 589 -21.61 2.17 25.21
CA GLU A 589 -21.15 2.50 23.86
C GLU A 589 -20.18 1.46 23.32
N PHE A 590 -19.29 0.93 24.15
CA PHE A 590 -18.31 -0.10 23.80
C PHE A 590 -17.93 -0.93 25.04
N ILE A 591 -17.42 -2.14 24.81
CA ILE A 591 -16.83 -3.00 25.83
C ILE A 591 -15.41 -3.36 25.37
N PRO A 592 -14.37 -3.08 26.20
CA PRO A 592 -12.98 -3.41 25.82
C PRO A 592 -12.76 -4.91 25.67
N GLN A 593 -11.88 -5.31 24.75
CA GLN A 593 -11.49 -6.72 24.58
C GLN A 593 -10.91 -7.37 25.86
N THR A 594 -10.39 -6.56 26.76
CA THR A 594 -9.78 -6.99 28.03
C THR A 594 -10.78 -7.23 29.15
N GLU A 595 -12.07 -6.88 28.94
CA GLU A 595 -13.09 -7.11 29.94
C GLU A 595 -13.60 -8.56 29.89
N ALA A 596 -13.62 -9.24 31.05
CA ALA A 596 -14.07 -10.61 31.14
C ALA A 596 -15.55 -10.78 30.71
N VAL A 597 -15.87 -11.89 30.08
CA VAL A 597 -17.23 -12.25 29.69
C VAL A 597 -18.01 -12.65 30.92
N LYS A 598 -19.18 -12.05 31.16
CA LYS A 598 -20.04 -12.38 32.30
C LYS A 598 -20.70 -13.76 32.11
N PRO A 599 -20.99 -14.49 33.21
CA PRO A 599 -21.78 -15.72 33.13
C PRO A 599 -23.13 -15.48 32.43
N GLY A 600 -23.44 -16.27 31.39
CA GLY A 600 -24.68 -16.13 30.62
C GLY A 600 -24.59 -15.18 29.41
N GLU A 601 -23.50 -14.43 29.22
CA GLU A 601 -23.27 -13.60 28.04
C GLU A 601 -22.90 -14.48 26.84
N ILE A 602 -23.49 -14.20 25.66
CA ILE A 602 -23.23 -14.96 24.45
C ILE A 602 -21.79 -14.73 24.02
N LYS A 603 -21.01 -15.81 23.92
CA LYS A 603 -19.66 -15.80 23.28
C LYS A 603 -19.85 -15.70 21.77
N HIS A 604 -19.37 -14.65 21.16
CA HIS A 604 -19.35 -14.49 19.69
C HIS A 604 -18.19 -15.25 19.05
#